data_47501b2cf8bd509d3cd6e6076ee257ae
#
_entry.id   47501b2cf8bd509d3cd6e6076ee257ae
#
_cell.length_a   1.000
_cell.length_b   1.000
_cell.length_c   1.000
_cell.angle_alpha   90.00
_cell.angle_beta   90.00
_cell.angle_gamma   90.00
#
_symmetry.space_group_name_H-M   'P 1'
#
loop_
_entity.id
_entity.type
_entity.pdbx_description
1 polymer ?
#
loop_
_entity_poly.entity_id
_entity_poly.type
_entity_poly.pdbx_seq_one_letter_code
_entity_poly.pdbx_strand_id
1 'polypeptide(L)'
;MDFVLLAQECGRVALCEPLVETALVATPLLACQAQRDTRCATLLEKIASGERRVAVGHAVNPTVSDAHIADYLLLPSGNEYHLVERERVTLIPLQSVDPSRRLFKVDWRAEEETRLVNGAPGVSAMAATLNRGALGMAAQLIGLAEAMVDMTVQYTTERHQFGRAIGANQALKHHMANCAVKTEFAKPALYRAAYTVSQRPVHADFAVSHAKVAAGEAALLAAKNGIQSHGAMGYTWECNLHIWMKRAWALDKFWGHSGFHKNRLHQWLMNPNAKIGADKTFGEQH
;
A
#
# COMPACT_ATOMS: atom_id res chain seq x y z
N MET A 1 -11.42 -8.01 5.70
CA MET A 1 -11.44 -6.99 6.76
C MET A 1 -10.22 -7.12 7.67
N ASP A 2 -9.98 -8.26 8.27
CA ASP A 2 -8.94 -8.47 9.30
C ASP A 2 -7.52 -8.15 8.82
N PHE A 3 -7.21 -8.48 7.56
CA PHE A 3 -5.89 -8.16 7.00
C PHE A 3 -5.58 -6.65 6.94
N VAL A 4 -6.59 -5.80 6.81
CA VAL A 4 -6.39 -4.34 6.78
C VAL A 4 -5.92 -3.83 8.15
N LEU A 5 -6.47 -4.37 9.23
CA LEU A 5 -6.03 -4.05 10.60
C LEU A 5 -4.59 -4.52 10.83
N LEU A 6 -4.27 -5.74 10.39
CA LEU A 6 -2.91 -6.25 10.45
C LEU A 6 -1.93 -5.38 9.64
N ALA A 7 -2.31 -4.98 8.42
CA ALA A 7 -1.47 -4.12 7.59
C ALA A 7 -1.26 -2.73 8.22
N GLN A 8 -2.25 -2.19 8.94
CA GLN A 8 -2.12 -0.95 9.69
C GLN A 8 -1.07 -1.08 10.80
N GLU A 9 -1.12 -2.18 11.58
CA GLU A 9 -0.12 -2.45 12.62
C GLU A 9 1.28 -2.67 12.01
N CYS A 10 1.38 -3.33 10.86
CA CYS A 10 2.65 -3.42 10.12
C CYS A 10 3.20 -2.03 9.76
N GLY A 11 2.32 -1.08 9.41
CA GLY A 11 2.70 0.32 9.19
C GLY A 11 3.22 1.00 10.46
N ARG A 12 2.58 0.78 11.62
CA ARG A 12 3.03 1.36 12.90
C ARG A 12 4.47 1.00 13.24
N VAL A 13 4.90 -0.21 12.91
CA VAL A 13 6.26 -0.71 13.18
C VAL A 13 7.19 -0.61 11.97
N ALA A 14 6.74 0.02 10.89
CA ALA A 14 7.48 0.12 9.62
C ALA A 14 8.02 -1.25 9.16
N LEU A 15 7.18 -2.31 9.20
CA LEU A 15 7.54 -3.67 8.82
C LEU A 15 8.17 -3.71 7.43
N CYS A 16 9.29 -4.41 7.29
CA CYS A 16 10.05 -4.46 6.03
C CYS A 16 9.56 -5.54 5.06
N GLU A 17 8.96 -6.61 5.58
CA GLU A 17 8.53 -7.77 4.82
C GLU A 17 7.39 -7.45 3.84
N PRO A 18 7.36 -8.07 2.65
CA PRO A 18 6.36 -7.82 1.60
C PRO A 18 5.01 -8.53 1.89
N LEU A 19 4.47 -8.31 3.09
CA LEU A 19 3.26 -8.98 3.56
C LEU A 19 2.04 -8.64 2.70
N VAL A 20 1.90 -7.39 2.27
CA VAL A 20 0.79 -6.95 1.41
C VAL A 20 0.85 -7.66 0.06
N GLU A 21 2.01 -7.67 -0.57
CA GLU A 21 2.22 -8.28 -1.89
C GLU A 21 1.95 -9.78 -1.84
N THR A 22 2.39 -10.47 -0.80
CA THR A 22 2.19 -11.91 -0.65
C THR A 22 0.76 -12.26 -0.26
N ALA A 23 0.28 -11.75 0.88
CA ALA A 23 -0.97 -12.22 1.47
C ALA A 23 -2.21 -11.56 0.84
N LEU A 24 -2.15 -10.26 0.49
CA LEU A 24 -3.31 -9.55 -0.02
C LEU A 24 -3.39 -9.55 -1.55
N VAL A 25 -2.27 -9.75 -2.26
CA VAL A 25 -2.22 -9.68 -3.73
C VAL A 25 -1.95 -11.04 -4.35
N ALA A 26 -0.78 -11.66 -4.10
CA ALA A 26 -0.38 -12.92 -4.73
C ALA A 26 -1.33 -14.07 -4.36
N THR A 27 -1.58 -14.27 -3.07
CA THR A 27 -2.41 -15.39 -2.58
C THR A 27 -3.82 -15.38 -3.19
N PRO A 28 -4.59 -14.27 -3.20
CA PRO A 28 -5.90 -14.26 -3.85
C PRO A 28 -5.85 -14.46 -5.37
N LEU A 29 -4.83 -13.94 -6.05
CA LEU A 29 -4.67 -14.15 -7.49
C LEU A 29 -4.43 -15.63 -7.80
N LEU A 30 -3.54 -16.29 -7.08
CA LEU A 30 -3.27 -17.73 -7.22
C LEU A 30 -4.51 -18.57 -6.84
N ALA A 31 -5.20 -18.22 -5.77
CA ALA A 31 -6.41 -18.92 -5.33
C ALA A 31 -7.52 -18.91 -6.39
N CYS A 32 -7.70 -17.80 -7.10
CA CYS A 32 -8.64 -17.73 -8.22
C CYS A 32 -8.30 -18.67 -9.38
N GLN A 33 -7.04 -19.07 -9.51
CA GLN A 33 -6.58 -19.95 -10.59
C GLN A 33 -6.40 -21.40 -10.13
N ALA A 34 -6.39 -21.70 -8.83
CA ALA A 34 -6.04 -23.01 -8.27
C ALA A 34 -6.92 -24.19 -8.75
N GLN A 35 -8.18 -23.92 -9.13
CA GLN A 35 -9.07 -24.96 -9.70
C GLN A 35 -8.73 -25.31 -11.15
N ARG A 36 -8.04 -24.41 -11.87
CA ARG A 36 -7.72 -24.57 -13.30
C ARG A 36 -6.24 -24.89 -13.54
N ASP A 37 -5.40 -24.56 -12.58
CA ASP A 37 -3.95 -24.73 -12.67
C ASP A 37 -3.41 -25.31 -11.36
N THR A 38 -3.00 -26.56 -11.40
CA THR A 38 -2.47 -27.28 -10.24
C THR A 38 -1.19 -26.68 -9.69
N ARG A 39 -0.41 -25.95 -10.52
CA ARG A 39 0.78 -25.19 -10.07
C ARG A 39 0.39 -24.17 -8.99
N CYS A 40 -0.78 -23.51 -9.17
CA CYS A 40 -1.27 -22.52 -8.20
C CYS A 40 -1.65 -23.16 -6.87
N ALA A 41 -2.35 -24.31 -6.89
CA ALA A 41 -2.74 -25.02 -5.67
C ALA A 41 -1.50 -25.44 -4.85
N THR A 42 -0.55 -26.10 -5.51
CA THR A 42 0.72 -26.51 -4.88
C THR A 42 1.54 -25.32 -4.36
N LEU A 43 1.57 -24.23 -5.12
CA LEU A 43 2.32 -23.03 -4.70
C LEU A 43 1.68 -22.38 -3.48
N LEU A 44 0.34 -22.32 -3.40
CA LEU A 44 -0.37 -21.81 -2.23
C LEU A 44 -0.04 -22.58 -0.94
N GLU A 45 0.03 -23.91 -1.00
CA GLU A 45 0.44 -24.74 0.14
C GLU A 45 1.87 -24.39 0.59
N LYS A 46 2.79 -24.23 -0.36
CA LYS A 46 4.18 -23.89 -0.09
C LYS A 46 4.36 -22.44 0.41
N ILE A 47 3.51 -21.50 -0.03
CA ILE A 47 3.49 -20.14 0.53
C ILE A 47 3.00 -20.19 1.98
N ALA A 48 1.94 -20.95 2.25
CA ALA A 48 1.38 -21.08 3.59
C ALA A 48 2.35 -21.74 4.58
N SER A 49 3.16 -22.71 4.14
CA SER A 49 4.22 -23.34 4.96
C SER A 49 5.49 -22.47 5.07
N GLY A 50 5.61 -21.39 4.30
CA GLY A 50 6.82 -20.55 4.24
C GLY A 50 7.96 -21.13 3.39
N GLU A 51 7.73 -22.25 2.69
CA GLU A 51 8.75 -22.89 1.84
C GLU A 51 9.04 -22.11 0.56
N ARG A 52 8.05 -21.36 0.05
CA ARG A 52 8.18 -20.58 -1.18
C ARG A 52 7.68 -19.16 -1.00
N ARG A 53 8.35 -18.24 -1.71
CA ARG A 53 8.08 -16.80 -1.72
C ARG A 53 7.69 -16.36 -3.12
N VAL A 54 6.73 -15.44 -3.19
CA VAL A 54 6.24 -14.89 -4.45
C VAL A 54 6.33 -13.37 -4.43
N ALA A 55 7.00 -12.81 -5.42
CA ALA A 55 6.98 -11.36 -5.67
C ALA A 55 5.92 -11.02 -6.74
N VAL A 56 5.39 -9.80 -6.68
CA VAL A 56 4.31 -9.37 -7.57
C VAL A 56 4.69 -8.09 -8.30
N GLY A 57 4.63 -8.14 -9.63
CA GLY A 57 4.65 -6.98 -10.51
C GLY A 57 3.24 -6.53 -10.88
N HIS A 58 3.11 -5.26 -11.22
CA HIS A 58 1.87 -4.69 -11.77
C HIS A 58 2.22 -3.54 -12.73
N ALA A 59 1.41 -3.34 -13.78
CA ALA A 59 1.66 -2.30 -14.78
C ALA A 59 1.75 -0.86 -14.19
N VAL A 60 1.08 -0.60 -13.06
CA VAL A 60 1.14 0.67 -12.35
C VAL A 60 2.47 0.89 -11.60
N ASN A 61 3.20 -0.18 -11.30
CA ASN A 61 4.47 -0.14 -10.59
C ASN A 61 5.62 -0.40 -11.57
N PRO A 62 6.57 0.54 -11.73
CA PRO A 62 7.72 0.33 -12.61
C PRO A 62 8.74 -0.67 -12.06
N THR A 63 8.56 -1.12 -10.81
CA THR A 63 9.47 -1.98 -10.08
C THR A 63 8.75 -3.09 -9.34
N VAL A 64 9.47 -4.17 -9.06
CA VAL A 64 9.01 -5.27 -8.22
C VAL A 64 9.82 -5.26 -6.92
N SER A 65 9.12 -5.29 -5.78
CA SER A 65 9.76 -5.37 -4.46
C SER A 65 10.21 -6.80 -4.18
N ASP A 66 11.39 -6.95 -3.56
CA ASP A 66 11.92 -8.20 -2.99
C ASP A 66 12.04 -9.36 -4.00
N ALA A 67 12.08 -9.06 -5.30
CA ALA A 67 12.18 -10.05 -6.37
C ALA A 67 13.42 -10.97 -6.24
N HIS A 68 14.47 -10.53 -5.54
CA HIS A 68 15.73 -11.28 -5.37
C HIS A 68 15.60 -12.49 -4.42
N ILE A 69 14.64 -12.46 -3.50
CA ILE A 69 14.37 -13.54 -2.54
C ILE A 69 13.14 -14.36 -2.92
N ALA A 70 12.44 -13.99 -4.00
CA ALA A 70 11.29 -14.73 -4.48
C ALA A 70 11.71 -15.99 -5.24
N ASP A 71 10.96 -17.07 -5.10
CA ASP A 71 11.10 -18.28 -5.91
C ASP A 71 10.32 -18.15 -7.23
N TYR A 72 9.21 -17.43 -7.18
CA TYR A 72 8.33 -17.14 -8.31
C TYR A 72 7.96 -15.65 -8.35
N LEU A 73 7.71 -15.16 -9.56
CA LEU A 73 7.20 -13.82 -9.79
C LEU A 73 5.86 -13.89 -10.54
N LEU A 74 4.87 -13.16 -10.05
CA LEU A 74 3.64 -12.87 -10.77
C LEU A 74 3.84 -11.59 -11.56
N LEU A 75 4.00 -11.70 -12.88
CA LEU A 75 4.38 -10.58 -13.75
C LEU A 75 3.28 -10.27 -14.78
N PRO A 76 2.95 -8.99 -14.99
CA PRO A 76 1.96 -8.56 -15.97
C PRO A 76 2.56 -8.45 -17.37
N SER A 77 1.80 -8.87 -18.39
CA SER A 77 2.07 -8.59 -19.80
C SER A 77 0.76 -8.20 -20.50
N GLY A 78 0.58 -6.92 -20.83
CA GLY A 78 -0.72 -6.43 -21.31
C GLY A 78 -1.84 -6.71 -20.31
N ASN A 79 -2.84 -7.50 -20.73
CA ASN A 79 -3.97 -7.93 -19.90
C ASN A 79 -3.80 -9.37 -19.39
N GLU A 80 -2.58 -9.82 -19.23
CA GLU A 80 -2.26 -11.18 -18.79
C GLU A 80 -1.41 -11.13 -17.51
N TYR A 81 -1.55 -12.16 -16.67
CA TYR A 81 -0.58 -12.47 -15.64
C TYR A 81 0.15 -13.77 -15.95
N HIS A 82 1.42 -13.77 -15.66
CA HIS A 82 2.32 -14.91 -15.82
C HIS A 82 2.91 -15.31 -14.48
N LEU A 83 3.04 -16.60 -14.23
CA LEU A 83 3.78 -17.16 -13.10
C LEU A 83 5.15 -17.58 -13.62
N VAL A 84 6.17 -16.84 -13.26
CA VAL A 84 7.53 -16.97 -13.79
C VAL A 84 8.48 -17.40 -12.69
N GLU A 85 9.27 -18.44 -12.93
CA GLU A 85 10.33 -18.86 -12.01
C GLU A 85 11.42 -17.80 -11.92
N ARG A 86 12.03 -17.66 -10.74
CA ARG A 86 13.06 -16.64 -10.48
C ARG A 86 14.25 -16.72 -11.44
N GLU A 87 14.62 -17.93 -11.83
CA GLU A 87 15.77 -18.22 -12.72
C GLU A 87 15.54 -17.74 -14.16
N ARG A 88 14.27 -17.53 -14.56
CA ARG A 88 13.88 -17.10 -15.93
C ARG A 88 13.81 -15.58 -16.07
N VAL A 89 14.18 -14.83 -15.05
CA VAL A 89 14.18 -13.35 -15.08
C VAL A 89 15.54 -12.77 -14.74
N THR A 90 15.87 -11.64 -15.36
CA THR A 90 17.03 -10.83 -15.00
C THR A 90 16.58 -9.68 -14.11
N LEU A 91 17.22 -9.54 -12.95
CA LEU A 91 16.93 -8.48 -11.99
C LEU A 91 17.98 -7.39 -12.06
N ILE A 92 17.51 -6.15 -12.21
CA ILE A 92 18.34 -4.94 -12.15
C ILE A 92 17.98 -4.21 -10.86
N PRO A 93 18.90 -4.16 -9.86
CA PRO A 93 18.61 -3.51 -8.58
C PRO A 93 18.47 -2.00 -8.74
N LEU A 94 17.54 -1.40 -8.02
CA LEU A 94 17.30 0.04 -8.00
C LEU A 94 17.38 0.59 -6.58
N GLN A 95 17.86 1.82 -6.44
CA GLN A 95 17.89 2.50 -5.15
C GLN A 95 16.49 3.02 -4.79
N SER A 96 16.14 2.90 -3.52
CA SER A 96 14.92 3.47 -2.94
C SER A 96 15.27 4.54 -1.91
N VAL A 97 14.40 5.54 -1.76
CA VAL A 97 14.48 6.50 -0.65
C VAL A 97 14.35 5.80 0.71
N ASP A 98 13.62 4.70 0.76
CA ASP A 98 13.55 3.76 1.88
C ASP A 98 14.50 2.58 1.62
N PRO A 99 15.67 2.51 2.28
CA PRO A 99 16.67 1.48 2.03
C PRO A 99 16.21 0.07 2.40
N SER A 100 15.17 -0.06 3.24
CA SER A 100 14.63 -1.37 3.62
C SER A 100 13.77 -1.99 2.50
N ARG A 101 13.32 -1.18 1.52
CA ARG A 101 12.64 -1.68 0.33
C ARG A 101 13.64 -1.99 -0.78
N ARG A 102 13.75 -3.24 -1.13
CA ARG A 102 14.63 -3.73 -2.19
C ARG A 102 13.86 -3.80 -3.49
N LEU A 103 14.10 -2.83 -4.36
CA LEU A 103 13.38 -2.65 -5.61
C LEU A 103 14.20 -3.14 -6.79
N PHE A 104 13.51 -3.79 -7.74
CA PHE A 104 14.14 -4.32 -8.95
C PHE A 104 13.32 -3.94 -10.17
N LYS A 105 13.99 -3.54 -11.25
CA LYS A 105 13.44 -3.68 -12.59
C LYS A 105 13.62 -5.13 -13.00
N VAL A 106 12.56 -5.72 -13.54
CA VAL A 106 12.56 -7.12 -13.98
C VAL A 106 12.57 -7.14 -15.50
N ASP A 107 13.58 -7.76 -16.06
CA ASP A 107 13.65 -8.06 -17.49
C ASP A 107 13.31 -9.53 -17.70
N TRP A 108 12.28 -9.78 -18.50
CA TRP A 108 11.71 -11.10 -18.71
C TRP A 108 10.92 -11.19 -20.02
N ARG A 109 10.61 -12.38 -20.45
CA ARG A 109 9.81 -12.64 -21.66
C ARG A 109 8.52 -13.37 -21.30
N ALA A 110 7.40 -12.87 -21.82
CA ALA A 110 6.12 -13.57 -21.73
C ALA A 110 6.11 -14.78 -22.66
N GLU A 111 5.78 -15.95 -22.12
CA GLU A 111 5.70 -17.21 -22.82
C GLU A 111 4.37 -17.90 -22.50
N GLU A 112 3.85 -18.71 -23.43
CA GLU A 112 2.56 -19.43 -23.29
C GLU A 112 2.53 -20.30 -22.04
N GLU A 113 3.61 -21.02 -21.75
CA GLU A 113 3.72 -21.95 -20.62
C GLU A 113 3.72 -21.26 -19.27
N THR A 114 4.15 -19.98 -19.19
CA THR A 114 4.14 -19.19 -17.96
C THR A 114 2.81 -18.48 -17.73
N ARG A 115 1.95 -18.42 -18.77
CA ARG A 115 0.68 -17.71 -18.68
C ARG A 115 -0.25 -18.33 -17.65
N LEU A 116 -0.77 -17.49 -16.77
CA LEU A 116 -1.67 -17.87 -15.69
C LEU A 116 -3.12 -17.51 -16.00
N VAL A 117 -3.33 -16.29 -16.52
CA VAL A 117 -4.67 -15.78 -16.86
C VAL A 117 -4.56 -14.73 -17.96
N ASN A 118 -5.55 -14.71 -18.86
CA ASN A 118 -5.63 -13.76 -19.98
C ASN A 118 -7.07 -13.32 -20.28
N GLY A 119 -7.25 -12.50 -21.30
CA GLY A 119 -8.57 -12.05 -21.76
C GLY A 119 -9.35 -11.26 -20.72
N ALA A 120 -10.67 -11.41 -20.69
CA ALA A 120 -11.53 -10.72 -19.71
C ALA A 120 -11.21 -11.10 -18.25
N PRO A 121 -10.96 -12.38 -17.89
CA PRO A 121 -10.45 -12.73 -16.57
C PRO A 121 -9.11 -12.05 -16.23
N GLY A 122 -8.21 -11.87 -17.19
CA GLY A 122 -6.94 -11.17 -17.00
C GLY A 122 -7.14 -9.70 -16.67
N VAL A 123 -8.02 -8.99 -17.39
CA VAL A 123 -8.39 -7.60 -17.07
C VAL A 123 -8.94 -7.48 -15.65
N SER A 124 -9.83 -8.41 -15.27
CA SER A 124 -10.39 -8.43 -13.91
C SER A 124 -9.33 -8.72 -12.84
N ALA A 125 -8.39 -9.62 -13.13
CA ALA A 125 -7.27 -9.92 -12.23
C ALA A 125 -6.36 -8.69 -12.05
N MET A 126 -6.06 -7.94 -13.12
CA MET A 126 -5.27 -6.71 -13.06
C MET A 126 -5.95 -5.65 -12.17
N ALA A 127 -7.25 -5.42 -12.34
CA ALA A 127 -8.00 -4.48 -11.52
C ALA A 127 -8.06 -4.93 -10.04
N ALA A 128 -8.30 -6.21 -9.79
CA ALA A 128 -8.36 -6.77 -8.44
C ALA A 128 -7.00 -6.68 -7.72
N THR A 129 -5.90 -6.97 -8.38
CA THR A 129 -4.55 -6.86 -7.80
C THR A 129 -4.18 -5.43 -7.50
N LEU A 130 -4.49 -4.47 -8.39
CA LEU A 130 -4.30 -3.04 -8.14
C LEU A 130 -5.07 -2.60 -6.89
N ASN A 131 -6.35 -2.94 -6.80
CA ASN A 131 -7.18 -2.53 -5.67
C ASN A 131 -6.71 -3.14 -4.34
N ARG A 132 -6.30 -4.40 -4.34
CA ARG A 132 -5.77 -5.07 -3.14
C ARG A 132 -4.43 -4.49 -2.72
N GLY A 133 -3.51 -4.25 -3.65
CA GLY A 133 -2.23 -3.64 -3.37
C GLY A 133 -2.37 -2.21 -2.84
N ALA A 134 -3.20 -1.38 -3.49
CA ALA A 134 -3.47 0.00 -3.05
C ALA A 134 -4.16 0.05 -1.68
N LEU A 135 -5.10 -0.88 -1.40
CA LEU A 135 -5.76 -1.00 -0.10
C LEU A 135 -4.75 -1.32 1.01
N GLY A 136 -3.86 -2.30 0.79
CA GLY A 136 -2.83 -2.67 1.76
C GLY A 136 -1.85 -1.52 2.02
N MET A 137 -1.44 -0.78 0.97
CA MET A 137 -0.61 0.41 1.14
C MET A 137 -1.33 1.52 1.90
N ALA A 138 -2.63 1.74 1.66
CA ALA A 138 -3.42 2.71 2.41
C ALA A 138 -3.46 2.37 3.91
N ALA A 139 -3.62 1.09 4.25
CA ALA A 139 -3.59 0.63 5.63
C ALA A 139 -2.23 0.89 6.30
N GLN A 140 -1.13 0.51 5.64
CA GLN A 140 0.22 0.77 6.17
C GLN A 140 0.49 2.27 6.32
N LEU A 141 0.05 3.11 5.36
CA LEU A 141 0.22 4.57 5.43
C LEU A 141 -0.49 5.18 6.65
N ILE A 142 -1.68 4.70 7.03
CA ILE A 142 -2.36 5.13 8.25
C ILE A 142 -1.54 4.75 9.49
N GLY A 143 -1.06 3.52 9.57
CA GLY A 143 -0.21 3.07 10.68
C GLY A 143 1.10 3.88 10.81
N LEU A 144 1.73 4.19 9.66
CA LEU A 144 2.91 5.08 9.63
C LEU A 144 2.58 6.49 10.13
N ALA A 145 1.40 7.04 9.75
CA ALA A 145 0.96 8.36 10.20
C ALA A 145 0.76 8.39 11.72
N GLU A 146 0.08 7.39 12.27
CA GLU A 146 -0.13 7.24 13.71
C GLU A 146 1.20 7.17 14.47
N ALA A 147 2.12 6.30 14.03
CA ALA A 147 3.42 6.16 14.67
C ALA A 147 4.23 7.47 14.64
N MET A 148 4.23 8.19 13.51
CA MET A 148 4.92 9.47 13.40
C MET A 148 4.31 10.56 14.31
N VAL A 149 2.99 10.56 14.46
CA VAL A 149 2.31 11.48 15.41
C VAL A 149 2.70 11.13 16.85
N ASP A 150 2.62 9.86 17.24
CA ASP A 150 2.95 9.40 18.59
C ASP A 150 4.40 9.72 18.96
N MET A 151 5.36 9.41 18.09
CA MET A 151 6.79 9.74 18.30
C MET A 151 7.02 11.24 18.44
N THR A 152 6.31 12.04 17.63
CA THR A 152 6.48 13.50 17.66
C THR A 152 5.86 14.09 18.93
N VAL A 153 4.70 13.61 19.35
CA VAL A 153 4.08 14.01 20.62
C VAL A 153 4.99 13.68 21.80
N GLN A 154 5.53 12.45 21.83
CA GLN A 154 6.48 12.07 22.87
C GLN A 154 7.69 12.99 22.90
N TYR A 155 8.37 13.18 21.76
CA TYR A 155 9.54 14.04 21.66
C TYR A 155 9.25 15.46 22.13
N THR A 156 8.16 16.08 21.68
CA THR A 156 7.81 17.46 22.03
C THR A 156 7.42 17.62 23.50
N THR A 157 6.96 16.56 24.15
CA THR A 157 6.66 16.55 25.59
C THR A 157 7.92 16.43 26.44
N GLU A 158 8.90 15.65 25.99
CA GLU A 158 10.16 15.41 26.71
C GLU A 158 11.21 16.51 26.47
N ARG A 159 11.24 17.09 25.27
CA ARG A 159 12.23 18.12 24.89
C ARG A 159 11.91 19.45 25.52
N HIS A 160 12.83 19.99 26.34
CA HIS A 160 12.73 21.30 26.98
C HIS A 160 13.60 22.33 26.27
N GLN A 161 13.05 23.52 26.03
CA GLN A 161 13.73 24.73 25.56
C GLN A 161 13.03 25.94 26.15
N PHE A 162 13.78 27.03 26.42
CA PHE A 162 13.25 28.27 26.99
C PHE A 162 12.47 28.01 28.30
N GLY A 163 12.98 27.13 29.16
CA GLY A 163 12.42 26.83 30.48
C GLY A 163 11.15 25.95 30.52
N ARG A 164 10.69 25.40 29.38
CA ARG A 164 9.50 24.54 29.32
C ARG A 164 9.59 23.48 28.24
N ALA A 165 8.74 22.48 28.29
CA ALA A 165 8.58 21.53 27.21
C ALA A 165 8.16 22.24 25.92
N ILE A 166 8.78 21.91 24.77
CA ILE A 166 8.46 22.59 23.51
C ILE A 166 7.01 22.30 23.05
N GLY A 167 6.43 21.18 23.42
CA GLY A 167 5.03 20.84 23.20
C GLY A 167 4.02 21.73 23.93
N ALA A 168 4.47 22.58 24.88
CA ALA A 168 3.63 23.60 25.46
C ALA A 168 3.27 24.73 24.47
N ASN A 169 4.04 24.88 23.39
CA ASN A 169 3.80 25.89 22.34
C ASN A 169 2.58 25.53 21.50
N GLN A 170 1.63 26.44 21.38
CA GLN A 170 0.37 26.23 20.69
C GLN A 170 0.56 25.84 19.20
N ALA A 171 1.54 26.41 18.51
CA ALA A 171 1.85 26.09 17.12
C ALA A 171 2.16 24.59 16.91
N LEU A 172 2.95 23.97 17.80
CA LEU A 172 3.26 22.55 17.73
C LEU A 172 2.02 21.69 18.04
N LYS A 173 1.21 22.10 19.02
CA LYS A 173 -0.07 21.43 19.31
C LYS A 173 -0.99 21.42 18.10
N HIS A 174 -1.12 22.55 17.39
CA HIS A 174 -1.94 22.62 16.17
C HIS A 174 -1.41 21.73 15.05
N HIS A 175 -0.08 21.66 14.86
CA HIS A 175 0.50 20.74 13.89
C HIS A 175 0.14 19.30 14.18
N MET A 176 0.27 18.85 15.42
CA MET A 176 -0.04 17.46 15.79
C MET A 176 -1.54 17.19 15.78
N ALA A 177 -2.37 18.14 16.23
CA ALA A 177 -3.82 18.01 16.14
C ALA A 177 -4.31 17.86 14.68
N ASN A 178 -3.78 18.66 13.77
CA ASN A 178 -4.11 18.57 12.34
C ASN A 178 -3.70 17.21 11.73
N CYS A 179 -2.54 16.67 12.14
CA CYS A 179 -2.10 15.33 11.71
C CYS A 179 -3.05 14.24 12.25
N ALA A 180 -3.35 14.29 13.54
CA ALA A 180 -4.25 13.33 14.19
C ALA A 180 -5.64 13.35 13.54
N VAL A 181 -6.25 14.54 13.39
CA VAL A 181 -7.56 14.71 12.74
C VAL A 181 -7.55 14.10 11.33
N LYS A 182 -6.54 14.44 10.51
CA LYS A 182 -6.45 13.93 9.14
C LYS A 182 -6.29 12.40 9.10
N THR A 183 -5.54 11.84 10.02
CA THR A 183 -5.35 10.38 10.16
C THR A 183 -6.66 9.71 10.57
N GLU A 184 -7.37 10.25 11.57
CA GLU A 184 -8.66 9.72 12.01
C GLU A 184 -9.72 9.76 10.89
N PHE A 185 -9.78 10.82 10.08
CA PHE A 185 -10.69 10.89 8.95
C PHE A 185 -10.33 9.94 7.80
N ALA A 186 -9.09 9.50 7.68
CA ALA A 186 -8.68 8.52 6.68
C ALA A 186 -9.12 7.08 7.03
N LYS A 187 -9.29 6.74 8.31
CA LYS A 187 -9.68 5.39 8.77
C LYS A 187 -11.04 4.93 8.24
N PRO A 188 -12.12 5.70 8.33
CA PRO A 188 -13.42 5.30 7.74
C PRO A 188 -13.35 5.04 6.25
N ALA A 189 -12.56 5.84 5.49
CA ALA A 189 -12.35 5.61 4.07
C ALA A 189 -11.63 4.28 3.81
N LEU A 190 -10.62 3.93 4.63
CA LEU A 190 -9.92 2.65 4.57
C LEU A 190 -10.87 1.48 4.85
N TYR A 191 -11.66 1.55 5.92
CA TYR A 191 -12.56 0.45 6.31
C TYR A 191 -13.68 0.27 5.30
N ARG A 192 -14.22 1.36 4.74
CA ARG A 192 -15.16 1.30 3.62
C ARG A 192 -14.53 0.61 2.41
N ALA A 193 -13.29 0.95 2.05
CA ALA A 193 -12.59 0.32 0.93
C ALA A 193 -12.38 -1.18 1.18
N ALA A 194 -11.99 -1.58 2.38
CA ALA A 194 -11.82 -2.97 2.77
C ALA A 194 -13.12 -3.77 2.66
N TYR A 195 -14.23 -3.20 3.15
CA TYR A 195 -15.56 -3.79 2.98
C TYR A 195 -15.94 -3.93 1.51
N THR A 196 -15.72 -2.90 0.71
CA THR A 196 -16.06 -2.90 -0.72
C THR A 196 -15.26 -3.93 -1.49
N VAL A 197 -13.95 -4.06 -1.26
CA VAL A 197 -13.09 -5.09 -1.87
C VAL A 197 -13.57 -6.50 -1.50
N SER A 198 -14.03 -6.69 -0.26
CA SER A 198 -14.49 -8.00 0.23
C SER A 198 -15.87 -8.38 -0.31
N GLN A 199 -16.83 -7.45 -0.31
CA GLN A 199 -18.24 -7.73 -0.54
C GLN A 199 -18.73 -7.30 -1.93
N ARG A 200 -18.10 -6.28 -2.53
CA ARG A 200 -18.55 -5.66 -3.77
C ARG A 200 -17.38 -5.24 -4.66
N PRO A 201 -16.58 -6.20 -5.14
CA PRO A 201 -15.33 -5.90 -5.84
C PRO A 201 -15.51 -5.03 -7.10
N VAL A 202 -16.68 -5.06 -7.75
CA VAL A 202 -17.00 -4.23 -8.92
C VAL A 202 -16.99 -2.72 -8.58
N HIS A 203 -17.23 -2.34 -7.32
CA HIS A 203 -17.24 -0.95 -6.87
C HIS A 203 -15.96 -0.57 -6.10
N ALA A 204 -14.96 -1.43 -6.08
CA ALA A 204 -13.76 -1.24 -5.29
C ALA A 204 -12.88 -0.07 -5.76
N ASP A 205 -12.89 0.22 -7.06
CA ASP A 205 -12.02 1.21 -7.70
C ASP A 205 -12.10 2.58 -7.06
N PHE A 206 -13.31 3.07 -6.86
CA PHE A 206 -13.57 4.36 -6.22
C PHE A 206 -13.17 4.35 -4.73
N ALA A 207 -13.68 3.37 -3.98
CA ALA A 207 -13.47 3.30 -2.54
C ALA A 207 -11.99 3.15 -2.19
N VAL A 208 -11.26 2.30 -2.91
CA VAL A 208 -9.81 2.09 -2.73
C VAL A 208 -9.02 3.34 -3.10
N SER A 209 -9.38 4.00 -4.22
CA SER A 209 -8.70 5.23 -4.63
C SER A 209 -8.90 6.35 -3.61
N HIS A 210 -10.09 6.48 -3.04
CA HIS A 210 -10.37 7.43 -1.96
C HIS A 210 -9.52 7.13 -0.71
N ALA A 211 -9.52 5.88 -0.26
CA ALA A 211 -8.70 5.45 0.89
C ALA A 211 -7.20 5.71 0.67
N LYS A 212 -6.67 5.37 -0.52
CA LYS A 212 -5.25 5.56 -0.84
C LYS A 212 -4.84 7.04 -0.85
N VAL A 213 -5.68 7.92 -1.39
CA VAL A 213 -5.45 9.38 -1.37
C VAL A 213 -5.50 9.90 0.06
N ALA A 214 -6.55 9.58 0.82
CA ALA A 214 -6.71 10.06 2.19
C ALA A 214 -5.56 9.61 3.11
N ALA A 215 -5.19 8.33 3.04
CA ALA A 215 -4.08 7.76 3.81
C ALA A 215 -2.72 8.35 3.42
N GLY A 216 -2.46 8.52 2.11
CA GLY A 216 -1.24 9.15 1.61
C GLY A 216 -1.09 10.59 2.11
N GLU A 217 -2.15 11.38 1.98
CA GLU A 217 -2.14 12.77 2.45
C GLU A 217 -1.96 12.87 3.98
N ALA A 218 -2.54 11.96 4.76
CA ALA A 218 -2.34 11.92 6.21
C ALA A 218 -0.89 11.58 6.57
N ALA A 219 -0.32 10.54 5.96
CA ALA A 219 1.05 10.13 6.22
C ALA A 219 2.09 11.18 5.80
N LEU A 220 1.89 11.83 4.65
CA LEU A 220 2.78 12.89 4.18
C LEU A 220 2.69 14.15 5.07
N LEU A 221 1.51 14.49 5.58
CA LEU A 221 1.34 15.57 6.54
C LEU A 221 2.03 15.25 7.87
N ALA A 222 1.85 14.03 8.40
CA ALA A 222 2.50 13.58 9.62
C ALA A 222 4.03 13.59 9.48
N ALA A 223 4.57 13.12 8.36
CA ALA A 223 5.98 13.15 8.05
C ALA A 223 6.54 14.60 8.05
N LYS A 224 5.87 15.51 7.33
CA LYS A 224 6.28 16.91 7.22
C LYS A 224 6.27 17.62 8.57
N ASN A 225 5.17 17.51 9.31
CA ASN A 225 5.01 18.19 10.58
C ASN A 225 5.84 17.54 11.70
N GLY A 226 6.03 16.22 11.61
CA GLY A 226 6.93 15.49 12.52
C GLY A 226 8.36 15.99 12.41
N ILE A 227 8.95 16.02 11.22
CA ILE A 227 10.30 16.55 10.98
C ILE A 227 10.40 18.01 11.46
N GLN A 228 9.43 18.84 11.10
CA GLN A 228 9.41 20.25 11.51
C GLN A 228 9.40 20.40 13.03
N SER A 229 8.63 19.57 13.74
CA SER A 229 8.52 19.62 15.19
C SER A 229 9.78 19.12 15.93
N HIS A 230 10.55 18.23 15.29
CA HIS A 230 11.85 17.79 15.83
C HIS A 230 12.97 18.79 15.56
N GLY A 231 12.78 19.77 14.65
CA GLY A 231 13.80 20.75 14.27
C GLY A 231 15.05 20.10 13.70
N ALA A 232 16.23 20.56 14.06
CA ALA A 232 17.50 20.03 13.55
C ALA A 232 17.66 18.52 13.82
N MET A 233 17.19 18.03 14.97
CA MET A 233 17.24 16.61 15.32
C MET A 233 16.50 15.72 14.32
N GLY A 234 15.40 16.18 13.74
CA GLY A 234 14.64 15.42 12.73
C GLY A 234 15.41 15.14 11.44
N TYR A 235 16.49 15.86 11.17
CA TYR A 235 17.37 15.66 10.01
C TYR A 235 18.59 14.78 10.30
N THR A 236 18.74 14.32 11.54
CA THR A 236 19.89 13.47 11.94
C THR A 236 19.52 12.00 11.89
N TRP A 237 20.54 11.15 11.79
CA TRP A 237 20.37 9.69 11.88
C TRP A 237 20.07 9.19 13.30
N GLU A 238 20.25 10.05 14.30
CA GLU A 238 19.97 9.76 15.71
C GLU A 238 18.46 9.73 16.00
N CYS A 239 17.64 10.43 15.18
CA CYS A 239 16.19 10.46 15.30
C CYS A 239 15.57 9.45 14.34
N ASN A 240 14.99 8.39 14.86
CA ASN A 240 14.40 7.31 14.06
C ASN A 240 13.18 7.71 13.20
N LEU A 241 12.64 8.91 13.38
CA LEU A 241 11.48 9.40 12.62
C LEU A 241 11.66 9.24 11.09
N HIS A 242 12.90 9.42 10.59
CA HIS A 242 13.22 9.31 9.18
C HIS A 242 12.88 7.94 8.57
N ILE A 243 12.83 6.85 9.37
CA ILE A 243 12.49 5.49 8.91
C ILE A 243 11.03 5.48 8.45
N TRP A 244 10.11 5.93 9.31
CA TRP A 244 8.68 6.02 9.00
C TRP A 244 8.39 7.00 7.88
N MET A 245 9.07 8.16 7.89
CA MET A 245 8.92 9.19 6.86
C MET A 245 9.32 8.67 5.48
N LYS A 246 10.50 8.05 5.34
CA LYS A 246 10.99 7.50 4.08
C LYS A 246 10.08 6.36 3.58
N ARG A 247 9.61 5.51 4.50
CA ARG A 247 8.65 4.47 4.20
C ARG A 247 7.32 5.07 3.70
N ALA A 248 6.79 6.10 4.34
CA ALA A 248 5.57 6.78 3.90
C ALA A 248 5.71 7.36 2.49
N TRP A 249 6.85 8.00 2.17
CA TRP A 249 7.13 8.51 0.83
C TRP A 249 7.18 7.41 -0.23
N ALA A 250 7.80 6.27 0.09
CA ALA A 250 7.89 5.13 -0.82
C ALA A 250 6.53 4.48 -1.06
N LEU A 251 5.73 4.23 0.01
CA LEU A 251 4.43 3.58 -0.10
C LEU A 251 3.36 4.49 -0.72
N ASP A 252 3.47 5.82 -0.58
CA ASP A 252 2.58 6.76 -1.29
C ASP A 252 2.69 6.61 -2.81
N LYS A 253 3.86 6.27 -3.33
CA LYS A 253 4.10 6.11 -4.77
C LYS A 253 3.76 4.70 -5.29
N PHE A 254 3.75 3.72 -4.42
CA PHE A 254 3.55 2.32 -4.79
C PHE A 254 2.07 1.95 -4.90
N TRP A 255 1.71 1.06 -5.82
CA TRP A 255 0.33 0.70 -6.19
C TRP A 255 -0.51 1.91 -6.62
N GLY A 256 0.10 2.79 -7.38
CA GLY A 256 -0.46 4.05 -7.85
C GLY A 256 -0.18 5.22 -6.92
N HIS A 257 0.40 6.27 -7.47
CA HIS A 257 0.63 7.52 -6.74
C HIS A 257 -0.67 8.33 -6.58
N SER A 258 -0.65 9.35 -5.72
CA SER A 258 -1.82 10.19 -5.40
C SER A 258 -2.51 10.76 -6.67
N GLY A 259 -1.75 11.25 -7.67
CA GLY A 259 -2.31 11.74 -8.92
C GLY A 259 -3.06 10.68 -9.73
N PHE A 260 -2.54 9.46 -9.77
CA PHE A 260 -3.21 8.33 -10.43
C PHE A 260 -4.57 8.04 -9.77
N HIS A 261 -4.61 7.94 -8.43
CA HIS A 261 -5.86 7.67 -7.71
C HIS A 261 -6.83 8.86 -7.76
N LYS A 262 -6.34 10.11 -7.73
CA LYS A 262 -7.18 11.30 -7.93
C LYS A 262 -7.83 11.31 -9.31
N ASN A 263 -7.11 10.89 -10.35
CA ASN A 263 -7.66 10.76 -11.69
C ASN A 263 -8.76 9.68 -11.77
N ARG A 264 -8.57 8.51 -11.12
CA ARG A 264 -9.62 7.48 -11.04
C ARG A 264 -10.88 8.01 -10.33
N LEU A 265 -10.72 8.78 -9.26
CA LEU A 265 -11.83 9.43 -8.55
C LEU A 265 -12.53 10.44 -9.46
N HIS A 266 -11.77 11.26 -10.16
CA HIS A 266 -12.29 12.25 -11.11
C HIS A 266 -13.11 11.58 -12.22
N GLN A 267 -12.58 10.55 -12.87
CA GLN A 267 -13.28 9.81 -13.92
C GLN A 267 -14.60 9.22 -13.42
N TRP A 268 -14.62 8.69 -12.19
CA TRP A 268 -15.84 8.18 -11.59
C TRP A 268 -16.85 9.29 -11.28
N LEU A 269 -16.41 10.40 -10.67
CA LEU A 269 -17.28 11.51 -10.29
C LEU A 269 -17.88 12.24 -11.50
N MET A 270 -17.13 12.30 -12.61
CA MET A 270 -17.60 12.95 -13.86
C MET A 270 -18.45 12.03 -14.74
N ASN A 271 -18.61 10.77 -14.37
CA ASN A 271 -19.53 9.87 -15.08
C ASN A 271 -20.98 10.34 -14.84
N PRO A 272 -21.76 10.65 -15.90
CA PRO A 272 -23.16 11.10 -15.76
C PRO A 272 -24.06 10.10 -15.01
N ASN A 273 -23.67 8.82 -15.00
CA ASN A 273 -24.39 7.76 -14.30
C ASN A 273 -23.87 7.49 -12.89
N ALA A 274 -22.92 8.31 -12.38
CA ALA A 274 -22.40 8.13 -11.04
C ALA A 274 -23.48 8.36 -9.99
N LYS A 275 -23.73 7.35 -9.18
CA LYS A 275 -24.66 7.44 -8.04
C LYS A 275 -23.93 8.08 -6.86
N ILE A 276 -24.18 9.37 -6.65
CA ILE A 276 -23.55 10.17 -5.58
C ILE A 276 -24.61 10.46 -4.51
N GLY A 277 -24.26 10.27 -3.25
CA GLY A 277 -25.12 10.54 -2.11
C GLY A 277 -24.82 9.67 -0.91
N ALA A 278 -25.25 10.08 0.27
CA ALA A 278 -25.04 9.31 1.50
C ALA A 278 -25.71 7.94 1.44
N ASP A 279 -26.90 7.87 0.81
CA ASP A 279 -27.68 6.66 0.56
C ASP A 279 -27.01 5.71 -0.47
N LYS A 280 -26.02 6.21 -1.24
CA LYS A 280 -25.27 5.43 -2.23
C LYS A 280 -23.89 4.97 -1.72
N THR A 281 -23.56 5.28 -0.47
CA THR A 281 -22.25 4.98 0.11
C THR A 281 -21.90 3.49 0.07
N PHE A 282 -22.86 2.62 0.31
CA PHE A 282 -22.69 1.15 0.28
C PHE A 282 -23.33 0.47 -0.94
N GLY A 283 -23.85 1.26 -1.88
CA GLY A 283 -24.52 0.78 -3.09
C GLY A 283 -25.94 0.26 -2.83
N GLU A 284 -26.71 0.05 -3.89
CA GLU A 284 -28.04 -0.57 -3.77
C GLU A 284 -27.89 -2.06 -3.45
N GLN A 285 -28.67 -2.52 -2.50
CA GLN A 285 -28.94 -3.94 -2.27
C GLN A 285 -30.03 -4.35 -3.28
N HIS A 286 -29.67 -4.55 -4.56
CA HIS A 286 -30.54 -5.26 -5.51
C HIS A 286 -29.71 -5.77 -6.68
#